data_c642dda03ad13b27de84a1fc8d403c20
#
_entry.id   c642dda03ad13b27de84a1fc8d403c20
#
_cell.length_a   1.000
_cell.length_b   1.000
_cell.length_c   1.000
_cell.angle_alpha   90.00
_cell.angle_beta   90.00
_cell.angle_gamma   90.00
#
_symmetry.space_group_name_H-M   'P 1'
#
loop_
_entity.id
_entity.type
_entity.pdbx_description
1 polymer ?
#
loop_
_entity_poly.entity_id
_entity_poly.type
_entity_poly.pdbx_seq_one_letter_code
_entity_poly.pdbx_strand_id
1 'polypeptide(L)'
;MWGESATDVVGFQQIDDMGHTPVNSNLRDVWSWMFSGISRANYFLEFKDKTDFEGRNKMIAEVRFLRAYYHFELVKWFGGVPIKDYDAALLGSGKRFAPGDELSIPRYSAQEVYALIESDLIFAVNNLEYTAPQVGRVTKGAAEALLGQAYLYQDKFSDAATVLDNVI
;
A
#
# COMPACT_ATOMS: atom_id res chain seq x y z
N MET A 1 4.39 19.07 23.94
CA MET A 1 5.69 19.42 23.36
C MET A 1 6.58 18.20 23.53
N TRP A 2 6.66 17.35 22.49
CA TRP A 2 7.48 16.14 22.46
C TRP A 2 8.64 16.45 21.51
N GLY A 3 9.89 16.34 22.00
CA GLY A 3 11.04 16.27 21.13
C GLY A 3 11.93 17.51 21.01
N GLU A 4 12.34 18.09 22.12
CA GLU A 4 13.54 18.93 22.15
C GLU A 4 14.64 18.28 23.01
N SER A 5 15.05 17.09 22.60
CA SER A 5 16.29 16.50 23.10
C SER A 5 17.39 16.72 22.07
N ALA A 6 18.54 17.20 22.49
CA ALA A 6 19.72 17.33 21.62
C ALA A 6 20.22 15.96 21.05
N THR A 7 19.54 14.86 21.41
CA THR A 7 19.78 13.51 20.94
C THR A 7 18.80 13.05 19.87
N ASP A 8 17.77 13.84 19.53
CA ASP A 8 16.82 13.48 18.50
C ASP A 8 17.47 13.56 17.11
N VAL A 9 17.10 12.62 16.25
CA VAL A 9 17.61 12.60 14.88
C VAL A 9 17.05 13.80 14.13
N VAL A 10 17.91 14.71 13.72
CA VAL A 10 17.56 15.97 13.04
C VAL A 10 16.58 15.77 11.89
N GLY A 11 16.68 14.65 11.16
CA GLY A 11 15.78 14.34 10.06
C GLY A 11 14.32 14.12 10.49
N PHE A 12 14.07 13.50 11.63
CA PHE A 12 12.72 13.34 12.18
C PHE A 12 12.16 14.66 12.69
N GLN A 13 12.99 15.46 13.35
CA GLN A 13 12.63 16.79 13.83
C GLN A 13 12.20 17.70 12.67
N GLN A 14 12.94 17.68 11.55
CA GLN A 14 12.56 18.41 10.34
C GLN A 14 11.20 17.99 9.76
N ILE A 15 10.83 16.72 9.90
CA ILE A 15 9.52 16.21 9.44
C ILE A 15 8.43 16.70 10.39
N ASP A 16 8.64 16.60 11.70
CA ASP A 16 7.68 17.03 12.73
C ASP A 16 7.38 18.54 12.63
N ASP A 17 8.41 19.35 12.44
CA ASP A 17 8.32 20.80 12.28
C ASP A 17 7.88 21.26 10.89
N MET A 18 7.54 20.33 9.97
CA MET A 18 7.24 20.61 8.54
C MET A 18 8.35 21.38 7.81
N GLY A 19 9.58 21.36 8.36
CA GLY A 19 10.77 22.05 7.83
C GLY A 19 11.67 21.16 6.95
N HIS A 20 11.21 19.97 6.58
CA HIS A 20 11.99 19.02 5.80
C HIS A 20 12.19 19.48 4.35
N THR A 21 13.28 19.04 3.75
CA THR A 21 13.63 19.28 2.36
C THR A 21 13.66 17.96 1.56
N PRO A 22 13.69 18.01 0.22
CA PRO A 22 13.77 16.80 -0.62
C PRO A 22 14.99 15.89 -0.35
N VAL A 23 16.02 16.41 0.36
CA VAL A 23 17.22 15.63 0.69
C VAL A 23 17.14 14.93 2.06
N ASN A 24 15.98 15.00 2.73
CA ASN A 24 15.78 14.36 4.02
C ASN A 24 15.91 12.83 3.89
N SER A 25 16.86 12.24 4.63
CA SER A 25 17.17 10.81 4.55
C SER A 25 16.05 9.92 5.05
N ASN A 26 15.29 10.36 6.06
CA ASN A 26 14.18 9.58 6.61
C ASN A 26 13.03 9.43 5.61
N LEU A 27 12.70 10.50 4.88
CA LEU A 27 11.72 10.44 3.79
C LEU A 27 12.19 9.53 2.65
N ARG A 28 13.47 9.62 2.26
CA ARG A 28 14.05 8.72 1.28
C ARG A 28 13.98 7.25 1.72
N ASP A 29 14.21 6.97 2.99
CA ASP A 29 14.17 5.61 3.53
C ASP A 29 12.72 5.06 3.52
N VAL A 30 11.73 5.86 3.91
CA VAL A 30 10.30 5.49 3.77
C VAL A 30 9.97 5.15 2.31
N TRP A 31 10.35 6.03 1.37
CA TRP A 31 10.19 5.79 -0.07
C TRP A 31 10.79 4.44 -0.50
N SER A 32 12.06 4.22 -0.18
CA SER A 32 12.80 3.02 -0.59
C SER A 32 12.22 1.75 0.00
N TRP A 33 11.81 1.77 1.27
CA TRP A 33 11.21 0.60 1.93
C TRP A 33 9.85 0.25 1.34
N MET A 34 8.99 1.23 1.10
CA MET A 34 7.67 0.99 0.53
C MET A 34 7.79 0.46 -0.91
N PHE A 35 8.62 1.07 -1.76
CA PHE A 35 8.85 0.58 -3.11
C PHE A 35 9.53 -0.81 -3.15
N SER A 36 10.39 -1.13 -2.20
CA SER A 36 10.91 -2.48 -2.05
C SER A 36 9.81 -3.50 -1.75
N GLY A 37 8.86 -3.16 -0.89
CA GLY A 37 7.67 -3.97 -0.62
C GLY A 37 6.80 -4.16 -1.85
N ILE A 38 6.49 -3.07 -2.57
CA ILE A 38 5.73 -3.10 -3.83
C ILE A 38 6.43 -3.97 -4.88
N SER A 39 7.75 -3.85 -5.02
CA SER A 39 8.51 -4.66 -5.98
C SER A 39 8.41 -6.16 -5.70
N ARG A 40 8.46 -6.56 -4.41
CA ARG A 40 8.28 -7.97 -4.00
C ARG A 40 6.84 -8.45 -4.26
N ALA A 41 5.84 -7.63 -3.96
CA ALA A 41 4.45 -7.95 -4.25
C ALA A 41 4.21 -8.11 -5.76
N ASN A 42 4.70 -7.18 -6.57
CA ASN A 42 4.60 -7.23 -8.02
C ASN A 42 5.35 -8.45 -8.60
N TYR A 43 6.50 -8.83 -8.02
CA TYR A 43 7.20 -10.05 -8.42
C TYR A 43 6.32 -11.29 -8.29
N PHE A 44 5.62 -11.45 -7.17
CA PHE A 44 4.70 -12.56 -6.98
C PHE A 44 3.52 -12.48 -7.97
N LEU A 45 2.92 -11.30 -8.13
CA LEU A 45 1.75 -11.10 -8.99
C LEU A 45 2.06 -11.31 -10.47
N GLU A 46 3.26 -10.99 -10.93
CA GLU A 46 3.73 -11.25 -12.30
C GLU A 46 3.71 -12.75 -12.65
N PHE A 47 3.95 -13.60 -11.66
CA PHE A 47 4.05 -15.05 -11.86
C PHE A 47 2.87 -15.84 -11.27
N LYS A 48 1.84 -15.18 -10.77
CA LYS A 48 0.71 -15.80 -10.06
C LYS A 48 -0.03 -16.89 -10.85
N ASP A 49 0.00 -16.81 -12.18
CA ASP A 49 -0.74 -17.72 -13.07
C ASP A 49 0.13 -18.87 -13.60
N LYS A 50 1.43 -18.93 -13.22
CA LYS A 50 2.33 -20.00 -13.67
C LYS A 50 2.02 -21.37 -13.08
N THR A 51 1.38 -21.40 -11.91
CA THR A 51 1.07 -22.63 -11.20
C THR A 51 -0.31 -22.53 -10.59
N ASP A 52 -1.13 -23.56 -10.77
CA ASP A 52 -2.41 -23.69 -10.10
C ASP A 52 -2.26 -24.61 -8.87
N PHE A 53 -2.77 -24.16 -7.73
CA PHE A 53 -2.77 -24.90 -6.47
C PHE A 53 -3.90 -24.44 -5.56
N GLU A 54 -4.30 -25.30 -4.64
CA GLU A 54 -5.32 -24.96 -3.65
C GLU A 54 -4.89 -23.77 -2.79
N GLY A 55 -5.79 -22.78 -2.64
CA GLY A 55 -5.50 -21.56 -1.87
C GLY A 55 -4.75 -20.47 -2.64
N ARG A 56 -4.47 -20.64 -3.94
CA ARG A 56 -3.80 -19.62 -4.76
C ARG A 56 -4.45 -18.24 -4.65
N ASN A 57 -5.76 -18.13 -4.77
CA ASN A 57 -6.47 -16.86 -4.69
C ASN A 57 -6.32 -16.19 -3.32
N LYS A 58 -6.25 -16.98 -2.25
CA LYS A 58 -5.98 -16.48 -0.90
C LYS A 58 -4.59 -15.88 -0.79
N MET A 59 -3.57 -16.54 -1.35
CA MET A 59 -2.21 -15.99 -1.39
C MET A 59 -2.12 -14.72 -2.24
N ILE A 60 -2.79 -14.68 -3.39
CA ILE A 60 -2.89 -13.47 -4.22
C ILE A 60 -3.54 -12.34 -3.41
N ALA A 61 -4.59 -12.63 -2.66
CA ALA A 61 -5.29 -11.66 -1.83
C ALA A 61 -4.41 -11.07 -0.73
N GLU A 62 -3.62 -11.90 -0.05
CA GLU A 62 -2.65 -11.42 0.94
C GLU A 62 -1.57 -10.53 0.32
N VAL A 63 -1.06 -10.89 -0.85
CA VAL A 63 -0.05 -10.09 -1.56
C VAL A 63 -0.62 -8.77 -2.07
N ARG A 64 -1.86 -8.76 -2.57
CA ARG A 64 -2.56 -7.53 -2.96
C ARG A 64 -2.81 -6.62 -1.76
N PHE A 65 -3.22 -7.17 -0.63
CA PHE A 65 -3.34 -6.40 0.61
C PHE A 65 -2.01 -5.72 0.98
N LEU A 66 -0.89 -6.44 0.93
CA LEU A 66 0.43 -5.86 1.23
C LEU A 66 0.81 -4.78 0.22
N ARG A 67 0.53 -4.97 -1.08
CA ARG A 67 0.78 -3.96 -2.10
C ARG A 67 -0.05 -2.70 -1.87
N ALA A 68 -1.34 -2.85 -1.54
CA ALA A 68 -2.22 -1.76 -1.17
C ALA A 68 -1.71 -1.00 0.05
N TYR A 69 -1.28 -1.71 1.09
CA TYR A 69 -0.71 -1.12 2.29
C TYR A 69 0.51 -0.24 1.96
N TYR A 70 1.46 -0.75 1.17
CA TYR A 70 2.64 0.04 0.80
C TYR A 70 2.29 1.28 -0.05
N HIS A 71 1.34 1.16 -0.98
CA HIS A 71 0.87 2.32 -1.74
C HIS A 71 0.11 3.31 -0.87
N PHE A 72 -0.66 2.83 0.11
CA PHE A 72 -1.37 3.68 1.05
C PHE A 72 -0.40 4.47 1.94
N GLU A 73 0.66 3.84 2.42
CA GLU A 73 1.73 4.57 3.10
C GLU A 73 2.34 5.65 2.19
N LEU A 74 2.71 5.29 0.96
CA LEU A 74 3.30 6.24 0.02
C LEU A 74 2.39 7.42 -0.29
N VAL A 75 1.11 7.20 -0.54
CA VAL A 75 0.18 8.29 -0.92
C VAL A 75 -0.06 9.25 0.24
N LYS A 76 -0.04 8.78 1.49
CA LYS A 76 -0.13 9.63 2.68
C LYS A 76 1.07 10.57 2.83
N TRP A 77 2.27 10.09 2.54
CA TRP A 77 3.51 10.86 2.68
C TRP A 77 3.81 11.76 1.47
N PHE A 78 3.54 11.26 0.25
CA PHE A 78 4.05 11.87 -0.98
C PHE A 78 2.97 12.30 -1.97
N GLY A 79 1.70 12.04 -1.68
CA GLY A 79 0.62 12.23 -2.65
C GLY A 79 0.71 11.24 -3.80
N GLY A 80 0.62 11.71 -5.03
CA GLY A 80 0.80 10.85 -6.20
C GLY A 80 2.21 10.26 -6.27
N VAL A 81 2.32 9.01 -6.75
CA VAL A 81 3.58 8.27 -6.86
C VAL A 81 3.65 7.50 -8.18
N PRO A 82 4.85 7.07 -8.62
CA PRO A 82 4.97 6.16 -9.77
C PRO A 82 4.25 4.84 -9.53
N ILE A 83 3.45 4.40 -10.52
CA ILE A 83 2.84 3.07 -10.55
C ILE A 83 3.31 2.36 -11.80
N LYS A 84 3.99 1.22 -11.66
CA LYS A 84 4.43 0.44 -12.80
C LYS A 84 3.28 -0.40 -13.34
N ASP A 85 3.02 -0.29 -14.64
CA ASP A 85 1.96 -1.02 -15.34
C ASP A 85 0.58 -0.82 -14.69
N TYR A 86 0.17 0.45 -14.57
CA TYR A 86 -1.07 0.85 -13.92
C TYR A 86 -2.29 0.03 -14.37
N ASP A 87 -2.51 -0.12 -15.67
CA ASP A 87 -3.63 -0.90 -16.18
C ASP A 87 -3.55 -2.38 -15.82
N ALA A 88 -2.36 -2.93 -15.90
CA ALA A 88 -2.10 -4.31 -15.49
C ALA A 88 -2.20 -4.47 -13.97
N ALA A 89 -1.87 -3.45 -13.20
CA ALA A 89 -2.01 -3.44 -11.75
C ALA A 89 -3.49 -3.41 -11.34
N LEU A 90 -4.33 -2.61 -11.98
CA LEU A 90 -5.78 -2.62 -11.78
C LEU A 90 -6.39 -3.97 -12.12
N LEU A 91 -5.91 -4.60 -13.19
CA LEU A 91 -6.31 -5.94 -13.60
C LEU A 91 -5.62 -7.06 -12.80
N GLY A 92 -4.70 -6.71 -11.91
CA GLY A 92 -4.08 -7.63 -10.97
C GLY A 92 -2.80 -8.30 -11.45
N SER A 93 -2.22 -7.88 -12.57
CA SER A 93 -1.01 -8.51 -13.10
C SER A 93 0.29 -7.79 -12.77
N GLY A 94 0.32 -6.62 -12.24
CA GLY A 94 1.49 -5.78 -11.92
C GLY A 94 2.86 -6.36 -12.27
N LYS A 95 3.77 -5.55 -12.79
CA LYS A 95 5.14 -5.97 -13.03
C LYS A 95 6.08 -5.41 -11.95
N ARG A 96 7.25 -6.04 -11.82
CA ARG A 96 8.27 -5.58 -10.88
C ARG A 96 8.83 -4.23 -11.27
N PHE A 97 9.18 -3.43 -10.26
CA PHE A 97 10.14 -2.37 -10.43
C PHE A 97 11.57 -2.95 -10.49
N ALA A 98 12.33 -2.61 -11.52
CA ALA A 98 13.78 -2.74 -11.45
C ALA A 98 14.36 -1.50 -10.73
N PRO A 99 15.54 -1.58 -10.13
CA PRO A 99 16.20 -0.41 -9.53
C PRO A 99 16.29 0.75 -10.54
N GLY A 100 15.75 1.90 -10.18
CA GLY A 100 15.73 3.09 -11.03
C GLY A 100 14.51 3.23 -11.96
N ASP A 101 13.64 2.23 -12.07
CA ASP A 101 12.41 2.33 -12.88
C ASP A 101 11.52 3.48 -12.41
N GLU A 102 11.48 3.74 -11.11
CA GLU A 102 10.72 4.84 -10.50
C GLU A 102 11.15 6.21 -11.02
N LEU A 103 12.35 6.34 -11.57
CA LEU A 103 12.85 7.57 -12.18
C LEU A 103 12.34 7.76 -13.62
N SER A 104 11.96 6.68 -14.29
CA SER A 104 11.52 6.69 -15.70
C SER A 104 10.00 6.59 -15.86
N ILE A 105 9.28 6.21 -14.79
CA ILE A 105 7.82 6.08 -14.78
C ILE A 105 7.20 7.41 -14.34
N PRO A 106 6.15 7.89 -15.02
CA PRO A 106 5.49 9.13 -14.62
C PRO A 106 4.88 8.99 -13.22
N ARG A 107 4.83 10.10 -12.51
CA ARG A 107 4.09 10.20 -11.25
C ARG A 107 2.59 10.23 -11.58
N TYR A 108 1.86 9.26 -11.08
CA TYR A 108 0.41 9.23 -11.14
C TYR A 108 -0.20 10.15 -10.07
N SER A 109 -1.43 10.58 -10.27
CA SER A 109 -2.16 11.38 -9.29
C SER A 109 -2.47 10.56 -8.02
N ALA A 110 -2.71 11.23 -6.90
CA ALA A 110 -3.16 10.55 -5.69
C ALA A 110 -4.46 9.75 -5.91
N GLN A 111 -5.38 10.28 -6.74
CA GLN A 111 -6.62 9.60 -7.07
C GLN A 111 -6.39 8.26 -7.79
N GLU A 112 -5.45 8.21 -8.73
CA GLU A 112 -5.08 6.96 -9.43
C GLU A 112 -4.41 5.97 -8.48
N VAL A 113 -3.59 6.44 -7.55
CA VAL A 113 -2.99 5.58 -6.49
C VAL A 113 -4.08 5.00 -5.60
N TYR A 114 -5.06 5.81 -5.18
CA TYR A 114 -6.20 5.32 -4.40
C TYR A 114 -7.05 4.31 -5.17
N ALA A 115 -7.27 4.51 -6.47
CA ALA A 115 -8.00 3.54 -7.29
C ALA A 115 -7.31 2.16 -7.31
N LEU A 116 -5.97 2.13 -7.37
CA LEU A 116 -5.21 0.88 -7.25
C LEU A 116 -5.35 0.27 -5.85
N ILE A 117 -5.24 1.05 -4.79
CA ILE A 117 -5.40 0.60 -3.41
C ILE A 117 -6.78 -0.03 -3.20
N GLU A 118 -7.84 0.64 -3.65
CA GLU A 118 -9.22 0.14 -3.56
C GLU A 118 -9.38 -1.18 -4.31
N SER A 119 -8.88 -1.26 -5.55
CA SER A 119 -8.93 -2.49 -6.34
C SER A 119 -8.26 -3.68 -5.65
N ASP A 120 -7.09 -3.47 -5.07
CA ASP A 120 -6.34 -4.50 -4.37
C ASP A 120 -7.04 -4.93 -3.07
N LEU A 121 -7.56 -3.98 -2.31
CA LEU A 121 -8.26 -4.27 -1.05
C LEU A 121 -9.63 -4.92 -1.27
N ILE A 122 -10.39 -4.51 -2.28
CA ILE A 122 -11.65 -5.17 -2.65
C ILE A 122 -11.39 -6.63 -3.04
N PHE A 123 -10.32 -6.89 -3.80
CA PHE A 123 -9.94 -8.27 -4.10
C PHE A 123 -9.59 -9.05 -2.82
N ALA A 124 -8.86 -8.43 -1.89
CA ALA A 124 -8.50 -9.05 -0.63
C ALA A 124 -9.74 -9.38 0.21
N VAL A 125 -10.68 -8.45 0.36
CA VAL A 125 -11.96 -8.64 1.07
C VAL A 125 -12.76 -9.81 0.50
N ASN A 126 -12.76 -9.97 -0.83
CA ASN A 126 -13.54 -11.01 -1.50
C ASN A 126 -12.89 -12.41 -1.46
N ASN A 127 -11.59 -12.51 -1.12
CA ASN A 127 -10.84 -13.77 -1.18
C ASN A 127 -10.19 -14.18 0.14
N LEU A 128 -10.32 -13.37 1.20
CA LEU A 128 -9.84 -13.67 2.54
C LEU A 128 -10.99 -14.04 3.48
N GLU A 129 -10.66 -14.81 4.52
CA GLU A 129 -11.56 -15.16 5.60
C GLU A 129 -11.32 -14.28 6.83
N TYR A 130 -12.30 -14.17 7.73
CA TYR A 130 -12.13 -13.48 9.00
C TYR A 130 -11.14 -14.18 9.93
N THR A 131 -10.96 -15.49 9.75
CA THR A 131 -9.97 -16.28 10.50
C THR A 131 -8.82 -16.67 9.59
N ALA A 132 -7.60 -16.39 10.03
CA ALA A 132 -6.40 -16.81 9.30
C ALA A 132 -5.91 -18.18 9.81
N PRO A 133 -5.35 -19.05 8.93
CA PRO A 133 -4.84 -20.35 9.33
C PRO A 133 -3.62 -20.27 10.26
N GLN A 134 -2.97 -19.14 10.30
CA GLN A 134 -1.82 -18.86 11.16
C GLN A 134 -1.92 -17.45 11.72
N VAL A 135 -1.54 -17.28 12.99
CA VAL A 135 -1.46 -15.97 13.64
C VAL A 135 -0.47 -15.08 12.88
N GLY A 136 -0.87 -13.83 12.62
CA GLY A 136 -0.05 -12.84 11.91
C GLY A 136 -0.26 -12.79 10.39
N ARG A 137 -1.06 -13.67 9.81
CA ARG A 137 -1.49 -13.54 8.41
C ARG A 137 -2.65 -12.55 8.25
N VAL A 138 -2.77 -12.00 7.06
CA VAL A 138 -3.84 -11.04 6.73
C VAL A 138 -5.21 -11.72 6.81
N THR A 139 -6.17 -11.05 7.41
CA THR A 139 -7.57 -11.47 7.50
C THR A 139 -8.46 -10.56 6.67
N LYS A 140 -9.69 -11.01 6.40
CA LYS A 140 -10.72 -10.20 5.75
C LYS A 140 -10.98 -8.90 6.54
N GLY A 141 -11.14 -9.00 7.87
CA GLY A 141 -11.35 -7.82 8.72
C GLY A 141 -10.20 -6.81 8.66
N ALA A 142 -8.94 -7.27 8.54
CA ALA A 142 -7.81 -6.38 8.33
C ALA A 142 -7.89 -5.66 6.96
N ALA A 143 -8.35 -6.36 5.91
CA ALA A 143 -8.52 -5.76 4.58
C ALA A 143 -9.68 -4.75 4.56
N GLU A 144 -10.78 -5.05 5.22
CA GLU A 144 -11.93 -4.14 5.38
C GLU A 144 -11.55 -2.90 6.19
N ALA A 145 -10.82 -3.06 7.28
CA ALA A 145 -10.34 -1.94 8.09
C ALA A 145 -9.43 -0.98 7.29
N LEU A 146 -8.50 -1.54 6.52
CA LEU A 146 -7.62 -0.72 5.67
C LEU A 146 -8.38 -0.07 4.51
N LEU A 147 -9.36 -0.76 3.91
CA LEU A 147 -10.22 -0.21 2.85
C LEU A 147 -11.07 0.95 3.39
N GLY A 148 -11.68 0.77 4.55
CA GLY A 148 -12.43 1.84 5.22
C GLY A 148 -11.56 3.06 5.51
N GLN A 149 -10.33 2.85 5.97
CA GLN A 149 -9.37 3.93 6.17
C GLN A 149 -9.01 4.63 4.85
N ALA A 150 -8.79 3.86 3.76
CA ALA A 150 -8.50 4.44 2.45
C ALA A 150 -9.68 5.27 1.91
N TYR A 151 -10.91 4.88 2.19
CA TYR A 151 -12.10 5.67 1.86
C TYR A 151 -12.18 6.96 2.68
N LEU A 152 -11.87 6.91 3.98
CA LEU A 152 -11.87 8.12 4.85
C LEU A 152 -10.89 9.17 4.34
N TYR A 153 -9.71 8.78 3.86
CA TYR A 153 -8.71 9.71 3.31
C TYR A 153 -9.13 10.35 1.97
N GLN A 154 -10.21 9.85 1.36
CA GLN A 154 -10.79 10.36 0.11
C GLN A 154 -12.14 11.04 0.32
N ASP A 155 -12.55 11.27 1.57
CA ASP A 155 -13.86 11.81 1.94
C ASP A 155 -15.07 10.95 1.46
N LYS A 156 -14.83 9.65 1.17
CA LYS A 156 -15.85 8.67 0.80
C LYS A 156 -16.51 8.09 2.06
N PHE A 157 -17.15 8.94 2.85
CA PHE A 157 -17.65 8.58 4.20
C PHE A 157 -18.71 7.49 4.20
N SER A 158 -19.61 7.47 3.20
CA SER A 158 -20.63 6.43 3.07
C SER A 158 -20.04 5.06 2.81
N ASP A 159 -19.04 4.98 1.91
CA ASP A 159 -18.36 3.74 1.58
C ASP A 159 -17.53 3.24 2.77
N ALA A 160 -16.86 4.17 3.46
CA ALA A 160 -16.10 3.87 4.67
C ALA A 160 -17.01 3.28 5.77
N ALA A 161 -18.16 3.91 6.05
CA ALA A 161 -19.11 3.40 7.03
C ALA A 161 -19.57 1.99 6.68
N THR A 162 -19.97 1.75 5.41
CA THR A 162 -20.45 0.45 4.94
C THR A 162 -19.42 -0.66 5.14
N VAL A 163 -18.13 -0.39 4.87
CA VAL A 163 -17.07 -1.39 5.00
C VAL A 163 -16.70 -1.62 6.47
N LEU A 164 -16.65 -0.55 7.27
CA LEU A 164 -16.24 -0.62 8.67
C LEU A 164 -17.31 -1.29 9.56
N ASP A 165 -18.59 -1.18 9.21
CA ASP A 165 -19.68 -1.88 9.90
C ASP A 165 -19.50 -3.42 9.88
N ASN A 166 -18.76 -3.96 8.92
CA ASN A 166 -18.47 -5.40 8.87
C ASN A 166 -17.36 -5.83 9.85
N VAL A 167 -16.59 -4.89 10.38
CA VAL A 167 -15.41 -5.17 11.24
C VAL A 167 -15.76 -5.07 12.71
N ILE A 168 -16.87 -4.42 13.04
CA ILE A 168 -17.37 -4.24 14.41
C ILE A 168 -18.26 -5.41 14.80
#